data_3adc2c6e39ea102066b0cfd5ff9f1508
#
_entry.id   3adc2c6e39ea102066b0cfd5ff9f1508
#
_cell.length_a   1.000
_cell.length_b   1.000
_cell.length_c   1.000
_cell.angle_alpha   90.00
_cell.angle_beta   90.00
_cell.angle_gamma   90.00
#
_symmetry.space_group_name_H-M   'P 1'
#
loop_
_entity.id
_entity.type
_entity.pdbx_description
1 polymer ?
#
loop_
_entity_poly.entity_id
_entity_poly.type
_entity_poly.pdbx_seq_one_letter_code
_entity_poly.pdbx_strand_id
1 'polypeptide(L)'
;MDDYPTIEQLIMNDPFINYLGMKVRILGDGKAEATVDFKKELMRSGDIMNGGAIASLIDTAGGTAVLTLSKSNQVTVNLNLNFLKAIDNGPVKAVAEVTKPGNRIFYVDVKVYDGRLNLCAHATGVWYAFR
;
A
#
# COMPACT_ATOMS: atom_id res chain seq x y z
N MET A 1 -17.64 2.13 9.23
CA MET A 1 -16.30 1.62 8.88
C MET A 1 -16.15 0.12 9.18
N ASP A 2 -17.26 -0.61 9.18
CA ASP A 2 -17.21 -2.01 9.61
C ASP A 2 -17.11 -3.02 8.48
N ASP A 3 -17.48 -2.63 7.26
CA ASP A 3 -17.40 -3.53 6.12
C ASP A 3 -16.33 -3.09 5.12
N TYR A 4 -15.88 -4.02 4.32
CA TYR A 4 -14.80 -3.78 3.35
C TYR A 4 -15.17 -2.73 2.30
N PRO A 5 -16.36 -2.74 1.70
CA PRO A 5 -16.69 -1.69 0.73
C PRO A 5 -16.62 -0.28 1.29
N THR A 6 -17.06 -0.07 2.54
CA THR A 6 -16.99 1.23 3.20
C THR A 6 -15.54 1.65 3.42
N ILE A 7 -14.68 0.74 3.88
CA ILE A 7 -13.25 1.02 4.09
C ILE A 7 -12.58 1.36 2.76
N GLU A 8 -12.85 0.57 1.73
CA GLU A 8 -12.28 0.82 0.39
C GLU A 8 -12.71 2.19 -0.13
N GLN A 9 -13.97 2.56 0.07
CA GLN A 9 -14.48 3.85 -0.37
C GLN A 9 -13.81 5.01 0.36
N LEU A 10 -13.56 4.88 1.66
CA LEU A 10 -12.84 5.88 2.44
C LEU A 10 -11.44 6.11 1.90
N ILE A 11 -10.72 5.03 1.63
CA ILE A 11 -9.35 5.11 1.09
C ILE A 11 -9.39 5.70 -0.33
N MET A 12 -10.33 5.28 -1.15
CA MET A 12 -10.44 5.76 -2.53
C MET A 12 -10.82 7.23 -2.61
N ASN A 13 -11.41 7.81 -1.56
CA ASN A 13 -11.73 9.23 -1.49
C ASN A 13 -10.57 10.09 -0.99
N ASP A 14 -9.46 9.49 -0.59
CA ASP A 14 -8.27 10.21 -0.17
C ASP A 14 -7.70 11.03 -1.34
N PRO A 15 -7.50 12.35 -1.18
CA PRO A 15 -7.04 13.19 -2.29
C PRO A 15 -5.73 12.73 -2.91
N PHE A 16 -4.76 12.33 -2.11
CA PHE A 16 -3.45 11.92 -2.61
C PHE A 16 -3.56 10.60 -3.41
N ILE A 17 -4.32 9.65 -2.90
CA ILE A 17 -4.54 8.36 -3.56
C ILE A 17 -5.26 8.57 -4.89
N ASN A 18 -6.27 9.44 -4.91
CA ASN A 18 -6.97 9.82 -6.14
C ASN A 18 -6.03 10.48 -7.14
N TYR A 19 -5.19 11.41 -6.67
CA TYR A 19 -4.26 12.12 -7.55
C TYR A 19 -3.30 11.17 -8.25
N LEU A 20 -2.78 10.18 -7.52
CA LEU A 20 -1.86 9.19 -8.08
C LEU A 20 -2.58 8.11 -8.91
N GLY A 21 -3.91 8.03 -8.81
CA GLY A 21 -4.68 7.04 -9.54
C GLY A 21 -4.58 5.64 -8.96
N MET A 22 -4.30 5.54 -7.67
CA MET A 22 -4.24 4.24 -6.99
C MET A 22 -5.63 3.68 -6.74
N LYS A 23 -5.73 2.34 -6.71
CA LYS A 23 -6.94 1.62 -6.33
C LYS A 23 -6.59 0.63 -5.24
N VAL A 24 -7.51 0.45 -4.31
CA VAL A 24 -7.33 -0.51 -3.22
C VAL A 24 -8.41 -1.59 -3.27
N ARG A 25 -8.04 -2.77 -2.83
CA ARG A 25 -8.97 -3.88 -2.64
C ARG A 25 -8.58 -4.63 -1.36
N ILE A 26 -9.57 -4.87 -0.50
CA ILE A 26 -9.37 -5.64 0.72
C ILE A 26 -9.49 -7.12 0.37
N LEU A 27 -8.49 -7.90 0.78
CA LEU A 27 -8.40 -9.33 0.49
C LEU A 27 -8.90 -10.18 1.66
N GLY A 28 -9.01 -9.58 2.83
CA GLY A 28 -9.44 -10.23 4.07
C GLY A 28 -9.01 -9.38 5.26
N ASP A 29 -9.35 -9.80 6.45
CA ASP A 29 -8.93 -9.09 7.66
C ASP A 29 -7.40 -9.07 7.73
N GLY A 30 -6.85 -7.87 7.86
CA GLY A 30 -5.39 -7.67 7.89
C GLY A 30 -4.70 -7.85 6.55
N LYS A 31 -5.44 -7.91 5.45
CA LYS A 31 -4.85 -8.10 4.11
C LYS A 31 -5.48 -7.15 3.10
N ALA A 32 -4.65 -6.47 2.33
CA ALA A 32 -5.12 -5.54 1.30
C ALA A 32 -4.10 -5.45 0.18
N GLU A 33 -4.59 -5.02 -0.98
CA GLU A 33 -3.70 -4.68 -2.08
C GLU A 33 -4.00 -3.28 -2.58
N ALA A 34 -2.97 -2.61 -3.09
CA ALA A 34 -3.10 -1.34 -3.79
C ALA A 34 -2.45 -1.51 -5.16
N THR A 35 -3.11 -0.98 -6.19
CA THR A 35 -2.60 -1.07 -7.56
C THR A 35 -2.56 0.31 -8.18
N VAL A 36 -1.63 0.48 -9.11
CA VAL A 36 -1.50 1.70 -9.90
C VAL A 36 -0.98 1.33 -11.28
N ASP A 37 -1.45 2.06 -12.29
CA ASP A 37 -0.94 1.88 -13.64
C ASP A 37 0.51 2.32 -13.74
N PHE A 38 1.27 1.67 -14.61
CA PHE A 38 2.60 2.14 -14.96
C PHE A 38 2.44 3.26 -15.97
N LYS A 39 2.60 4.51 -15.51
CA LYS A 39 2.34 5.69 -16.32
C LYS A 39 3.45 6.73 -16.13
N LYS A 40 3.58 7.58 -17.12
CA LYS A 40 4.65 8.57 -17.21
C LYS A 40 4.75 9.45 -15.96
N GLU A 41 3.62 9.86 -15.39
CA GLU A 41 3.56 10.75 -14.24
C GLU A 41 4.17 10.14 -12.98
N LEU A 42 4.34 8.81 -12.94
CA LEU A 42 4.92 8.10 -11.80
C LEU A 42 6.34 7.62 -12.06
N MET A 43 6.91 7.97 -13.21
CA MET A 43 8.26 7.56 -13.58
C MET A 43 9.30 8.58 -13.15
N ARG A 44 10.49 8.08 -12.91
CA ARG A 44 11.69 8.91 -12.92
C ARG A 44 12.30 8.88 -14.33
N SER A 45 13.31 9.72 -14.58
CA SER A 45 14.05 9.65 -15.84
C SER A 45 14.61 8.23 -16.05
N GLY A 46 14.58 7.76 -17.31
CA GLY A 46 15.01 6.41 -17.64
C GLY A 46 13.86 5.39 -17.69
N ASP A 47 12.61 5.86 -17.73
CA ASP A 47 11.41 5.06 -17.96
C ASP A 47 11.19 3.94 -16.93
N ILE A 48 11.56 4.19 -15.69
CA ILE A 48 11.27 3.30 -14.57
C ILE A 48 10.50 4.07 -13.49
N MET A 49 9.74 3.32 -12.70
CA MET A 49 8.88 3.92 -11.68
C MET A 49 9.71 4.62 -10.60
N ASN A 50 9.26 5.80 -10.20
CA ASN A 50 9.88 6.56 -9.12
C ASN A 50 9.77 5.79 -7.80
N GLY A 51 10.86 5.73 -7.03
CA GLY A 51 10.87 5.02 -5.74
C GLY A 51 9.88 5.60 -4.74
N GLY A 52 9.65 6.93 -4.78
CA GLY A 52 8.64 7.57 -3.94
C GLY A 52 7.22 7.13 -4.29
N ALA A 53 6.94 6.87 -5.56
CA ALA A 53 5.65 6.33 -5.99
C ALA A 53 5.47 4.91 -5.47
N ILE A 54 6.51 4.09 -5.50
CA ILE A 54 6.49 2.74 -4.94
C ILE A 54 6.24 2.80 -3.42
N ALA A 55 6.93 3.70 -2.73
CA ALA A 55 6.74 3.90 -1.29
C ALA A 55 5.31 4.33 -0.96
N SER A 56 4.72 5.19 -1.77
CA SER A 56 3.33 5.63 -1.60
C SER A 56 2.35 4.46 -1.79
N LEU A 57 2.61 3.59 -2.75
CA LEU A 57 1.79 2.39 -2.97
C LEU A 57 1.88 1.44 -1.78
N ILE A 58 3.08 1.25 -1.24
CA ILE A 58 3.33 0.43 -0.04
C ILE A 58 2.57 0.98 1.16
N ASP A 59 2.67 2.29 1.38
CA ASP A 59 2.01 2.96 2.49
C ASP A 59 0.48 2.82 2.40
N THR A 60 -0.05 2.97 1.20
CA THR A 60 -1.48 2.84 0.94
C THR A 60 -1.98 1.42 1.23
N ALA A 61 -1.29 0.42 0.73
CA ALA A 61 -1.67 -0.98 0.96
C ALA A 61 -1.57 -1.34 2.44
N GLY A 62 -0.48 -0.94 3.10
CA GLY A 62 -0.27 -1.23 4.52
C GLY A 62 -1.31 -0.57 5.41
N GLY A 63 -1.57 0.72 5.19
CA GLY A 63 -2.59 1.46 5.95
C GLY A 63 -3.99 0.88 5.76
N THR A 64 -4.32 0.44 4.55
CA THR A 64 -5.61 -0.21 4.28
C THR A 64 -5.72 -1.54 5.04
N ALA A 65 -4.68 -2.35 5.03
CA ALA A 65 -4.66 -3.61 5.78
C ALA A 65 -4.86 -3.38 7.28
N VAL A 66 -4.20 -2.38 7.85
CA VAL A 66 -4.35 -2.02 9.26
C VAL A 66 -5.78 -1.59 9.56
N LEU A 67 -6.38 -0.79 8.68
CA LEU A 67 -7.72 -0.25 8.88
C LEU A 67 -8.78 -1.34 8.97
N THR A 68 -8.59 -2.46 8.28
CA THR A 68 -9.53 -3.61 8.37
C THR A 68 -9.62 -4.18 9.78
N LEU A 69 -8.56 -4.06 10.57
CA LEU A 69 -8.49 -4.57 11.94
C LEU A 69 -8.73 -3.50 12.99
N SER A 70 -8.12 -2.33 12.81
CA SER A 70 -8.22 -1.24 13.79
C SER A 70 -9.60 -0.60 13.80
N LYS A 71 -10.27 -0.55 12.65
CA LYS A 71 -11.57 0.13 12.47
C LYS A 71 -11.54 1.58 12.90
N SER A 72 -10.35 2.17 12.95
CA SER A 72 -10.15 3.56 13.38
C SER A 72 -9.04 4.19 12.56
N ASN A 73 -8.99 5.52 12.53
CA ASN A 73 -7.96 6.25 11.82
C ASN A 73 -6.56 5.82 12.29
N GLN A 74 -5.61 5.83 11.38
CA GLN A 74 -4.25 5.37 11.66
C GLN A 74 -3.24 6.27 10.97
N VAL A 75 -2.01 6.23 11.45
CA VAL A 75 -0.88 6.91 10.82
C VAL A 75 0.31 5.97 10.73
N THR A 76 1.12 6.17 9.72
CA THR A 76 2.36 5.42 9.53
C THR A 76 3.41 5.93 10.50
N VAL A 77 4.01 5.04 11.26
CA VAL A 77 5.10 5.37 12.18
C VAL A 77 6.46 5.13 11.53
N ASN A 78 6.59 4.04 10.81
CA ASN A 78 7.85 3.63 10.22
C ASN A 78 7.60 2.80 8.97
N LEU A 79 8.43 3.02 7.95
CA LEU A 79 8.51 2.16 6.76
C LEU A 79 9.97 1.84 6.51
N ASN A 80 10.28 0.56 6.37
CA ASN A 80 11.59 0.09 5.99
C ASN A 80 11.46 -0.61 4.64
N LEU A 81 11.98 0.02 3.59
CA LEU A 81 11.79 -0.42 2.21
C LEU A 81 13.09 -0.93 1.61
N ASN A 82 12.98 -2.03 0.87
CA ASN A 82 14.07 -2.56 0.07
C ASN A 82 13.60 -2.63 -1.37
N PHE A 83 14.28 -1.89 -2.26
CA PHE A 83 14.01 -1.90 -3.69
C PHE A 83 14.88 -2.97 -4.32
N LEU A 84 14.26 -4.02 -4.84
CA LEU A 84 14.95 -5.24 -5.29
C LEU A 84 15.14 -5.28 -6.80
N LYS A 85 14.22 -4.68 -7.55
CA LYS A 85 14.24 -4.66 -9.01
C LYS A 85 13.55 -3.41 -9.52
N ALA A 86 14.14 -2.75 -10.51
CA ALA A 86 13.50 -1.59 -11.16
C ALA A 86 12.16 -2.01 -11.78
N ILE A 87 11.16 -1.15 -11.67
CA ILE A 87 9.83 -1.39 -12.24
C ILE A 87 9.73 -0.64 -13.55
N ASP A 88 9.57 -1.38 -14.64
CA ASP A 88 9.46 -0.85 -16.00
C ASP A 88 8.19 -1.29 -16.72
N ASN A 89 7.27 -1.91 -16.02
CA ASN A 89 6.01 -2.38 -16.56
C ASN A 89 4.95 -2.43 -15.47
N GLY A 90 3.69 -2.53 -15.86
CA GLY A 90 2.59 -2.57 -14.91
C GLY A 90 1.40 -3.37 -15.39
N PRO A 91 0.30 -3.36 -14.66
CA PRO A 91 0.06 -2.56 -13.45
C PRO A 91 0.97 -2.99 -12.30
N VAL A 92 1.25 -2.06 -11.40
CA VAL A 92 2.10 -2.31 -10.22
C VAL A 92 1.20 -2.57 -9.02
N LYS A 93 1.50 -3.61 -8.27
CA LYS A 93 0.65 -4.07 -7.17
C LYS A 93 1.46 -4.21 -5.88
N ALA A 94 1.00 -3.56 -4.82
CA ALA A 94 1.51 -3.79 -3.47
C ALA A 94 0.50 -4.64 -2.70
N VAL A 95 0.99 -5.71 -2.07
CA VAL A 95 0.17 -6.63 -1.28
C VAL A 95 0.65 -6.57 0.16
N ALA A 96 -0.25 -6.17 1.06
CA ALA A 96 0.05 -5.97 2.47
C ALA A 96 -0.64 -7.01 3.34
N GLU A 97 0.07 -7.45 4.36
CA GLU A 97 -0.47 -8.36 5.37
C GLU A 97 -0.01 -7.90 6.75
N VAL A 98 -0.97 -7.75 7.67
CA VAL A 98 -0.65 -7.48 9.07
C VAL A 98 -0.04 -8.74 9.66
N THR A 99 1.22 -8.65 10.08
CA THR A 99 1.95 -9.81 10.64
C THR A 99 1.76 -9.91 12.14
N LYS A 100 1.55 -8.78 12.81
CA LYS A 100 1.26 -8.75 14.25
C LYS A 100 0.24 -7.65 14.52
N PRO A 101 -1.02 -8.02 14.77
CA PRO A 101 -2.02 -7.05 15.19
C PRO A 101 -1.83 -6.69 16.66
N GLY A 102 -2.11 -5.42 16.98
CA GLY A 102 -2.07 -4.94 18.34
C GLY A 102 -3.34 -4.16 18.66
N ASN A 103 -3.35 -3.53 19.83
CA ASN A 103 -4.43 -2.63 20.19
C ASN A 103 -4.28 -1.28 19.49
N ARG A 104 -3.07 -0.76 19.43
CA ARG A 104 -2.75 0.52 18.78
C ARG A 104 -1.61 0.41 17.77
N ILE A 105 -0.68 -0.53 17.97
CA ILE A 105 0.50 -0.72 17.14
C ILE A 105 0.29 -1.94 16.27
N PHE A 106 0.49 -1.79 14.96
CA PHE A 106 0.32 -2.85 13.97
C PHE A 106 1.59 -2.99 13.16
N TYR A 107 2.08 -4.22 13.02
CA TYR A 107 3.24 -4.55 12.19
C TYR A 107 2.75 -5.16 10.89
N VAL A 108 3.30 -4.69 9.78
CA VAL A 108 2.81 -5.06 8.44
C VAL A 108 3.98 -5.43 7.55
N ASP A 109 3.76 -6.45 6.73
CA ASP A 109 4.67 -6.86 5.66
C ASP A 109 4.03 -6.49 4.33
N VAL A 110 4.80 -5.91 3.41
CA VAL A 110 4.31 -5.49 2.10
C VAL A 110 5.26 -5.96 1.01
N LYS A 111 4.71 -6.57 -0.04
CA LYS A 111 5.46 -6.98 -1.22
C LYS A 111 4.91 -6.26 -2.44
N VAL A 112 5.80 -5.82 -3.32
CA VAL A 112 5.41 -5.09 -4.53
C VAL A 112 5.83 -5.89 -5.75
N TYR A 113 4.88 -6.04 -6.68
CA TYR A 113 5.04 -6.81 -7.92
C TYR A 113 4.81 -5.91 -9.13
N ASP A 114 5.58 -6.14 -10.19
CA ASP A 114 5.31 -5.50 -11.48
C ASP A 114 4.22 -6.25 -12.25
N GLY A 115 3.93 -5.83 -13.48
CA GLY A 115 2.88 -6.43 -14.30
C GLY A 115 3.17 -7.86 -14.74
N ARG A 116 4.42 -8.30 -14.62
CA ARG A 116 4.85 -9.69 -14.93
C ARG A 116 4.99 -10.53 -13.66
N LEU A 117 4.54 -9.99 -12.51
CA LEU A 117 4.59 -10.64 -11.20
C LEU A 117 6.00 -10.88 -10.68
N ASN A 118 6.98 -10.09 -11.12
CA ASN A 118 8.30 -10.07 -10.48
C ASN A 118 8.21 -9.34 -9.15
N LEU A 119 8.86 -9.87 -8.12
CA LEU A 119 8.99 -9.18 -6.83
C LEU A 119 9.98 -8.03 -6.99
N CYS A 120 9.50 -6.80 -6.88
CA CYS A 120 10.30 -5.60 -7.14
C CYS A 120 10.66 -4.81 -5.89
N ALA A 121 9.89 -4.96 -4.83
CA ALA A 121 10.19 -4.33 -3.55
C ALA A 121 9.58 -5.15 -2.41
N HIS A 122 10.20 -5.02 -1.26
CA HIS A 122 9.73 -5.62 -0.02
C HIS A 122 9.87 -4.61 1.09
N ALA A 123 8.84 -4.47 1.92
CA ALA A 123 8.85 -3.53 3.02
C ALA A 123 8.27 -4.16 4.27
N THR A 124 8.73 -3.67 5.41
CA THR A 124 8.07 -3.84 6.69
C THR A 124 7.69 -2.47 7.21
N GLY A 125 6.58 -2.38 7.92
CA GLY A 125 6.11 -1.10 8.44
C GLY A 125 5.41 -1.24 9.77
N VAL A 126 5.27 -0.09 10.43
CA VAL A 126 4.58 0.02 11.71
C VAL A 126 3.57 1.14 11.59
N TRP A 127 2.33 0.87 11.99
CA TRP A 127 1.25 1.84 12.03
C TRP A 127 0.72 2.00 13.45
N TYR A 128 0.28 3.18 13.77
CA TYR A 128 -0.37 3.51 15.03
C TYR A 128 -1.84 3.85 14.75
N ALA A 129 -2.74 3.15 15.42
CA ALA A 129 -4.18 3.40 15.30
C ALA A 129 -4.66 4.30 16.43
N PHE A 130 -5.33 5.39 16.07
CA PHE A 130 -5.96 6.27 17.03
C PHE A 130 -7.22 5.64 17.59
N ARG A 131 -7.54 6.01 18.80
CA ARG A 131 -8.75 5.51 19.45
C ARG A 131 -9.62 6.64 19.95
#